data_0c94539ae8567f148f8e03bf68f8a82d
#
_entry.id   0c94539ae8567f148f8e03bf68f8a82d
#
_cell.length_a   1.000
_cell.length_b   1.000
_cell.length_c   1.000
_cell.angle_alpha   90.00
_cell.angle_beta   90.00
_cell.angle_gamma   90.00
#
_symmetry.space_group_name_H-M   'P 1'
#
loop_
_entity.id
_entity.type
_entity.pdbx_description
1 polymer ?
#
loop_
_entity_poly.entity_id
_entity_poly.type
_entity_poly.pdbx_seq_one_letter_code
_entity_poly.pdbx_strand_id
1 'polypeptide(L)'
;MKQYIITILCLLCGLFARSQFALTPEQAGSIYYAYPAPSGVSTPVPAGYEAFYISHYGRHGSRWMTADERYTEVVSVFDSLYQCSELTPLGIDVRERLHKVWEDARGCSGSITPLGERQHREIAERMYHSFPQVFRGDAHIDARSSTSLRCAMSMSYFTERLKELNPALHIDR
;
A
#
# COMPACT_ATOMS: atom_id res chain seq x y z
N MET A 1 36.02 14.55 -40.62
CA MET A 1 36.35 13.38 -39.77
C MET A 1 35.89 13.56 -38.30
N LYS A 2 36.26 14.64 -37.59
CA LYS A 2 35.85 14.84 -36.16
C LYS A 2 34.33 14.85 -35.94
N GLN A 3 33.54 15.44 -36.83
CA GLN A 3 32.06 15.44 -36.70
C GLN A 3 31.44 14.06 -36.83
N TYR A 4 31.93 13.23 -37.74
CA TYR A 4 31.41 11.85 -37.87
C TYR A 4 31.76 10.97 -36.69
N ILE A 5 32.92 11.19 -36.05
CA ILE A 5 33.33 10.46 -34.84
C ILE A 5 32.39 10.82 -33.68
N ILE A 6 32.03 12.10 -33.49
CA ILE A 6 31.11 12.56 -32.46
C ILE A 6 29.70 11.97 -32.69
N THR A 7 29.22 11.99 -33.94
CA THR A 7 27.90 11.41 -34.28
C THR A 7 27.84 9.92 -34.02
N ILE A 8 28.88 9.17 -34.37
CA ILE A 8 28.97 7.72 -34.11
C ILE A 8 29.03 7.45 -32.59
N LEU A 9 29.78 8.27 -31.84
CA LEU A 9 29.86 8.14 -30.38
C LEU A 9 28.51 8.38 -29.70
N CYS A 10 27.77 9.43 -30.15
CA CYS A 10 26.42 9.70 -29.65
C CYS A 10 25.41 8.61 -29.99
N LEU A 11 25.49 8.01 -31.17
CA LEU A 11 24.67 6.86 -31.58
C LEU A 11 25.00 5.61 -30.74
N LEU A 12 26.28 5.34 -30.49
CA LEU A 12 26.69 4.25 -29.61
C LEU A 12 26.24 4.46 -28.16
N CYS A 13 26.38 5.65 -27.60
CA CYS A 13 25.84 5.97 -26.26
C CYS A 13 24.32 5.79 -26.19
N GLY A 14 23.57 6.15 -27.23
CA GLY A 14 22.13 5.93 -27.30
C GLY A 14 21.73 4.47 -27.34
N LEU A 15 22.55 3.58 -27.90
CA LEU A 15 22.29 2.13 -27.93
C LEU A 15 22.53 1.45 -26.58
N PHE A 16 23.38 2.03 -25.73
CA PHE A 16 23.63 1.52 -24.36
C PHE A 16 22.72 2.14 -23.29
N ALA A 17 22.00 3.22 -23.59
CA ALA A 17 21.04 3.86 -22.69
C ALA A 17 19.70 3.10 -22.63
N ARG A 18 19.72 1.77 -22.53
CA ARG A 18 18.55 1.01 -22.12
C ARG A 18 18.48 1.05 -20.61
N SER A 19 17.72 2.00 -20.08
CA SER A 19 17.21 1.90 -18.70
C SER A 19 16.32 0.66 -18.61
N GLN A 20 16.91 -0.47 -18.26
CA GLN A 20 16.18 -1.73 -17.99
C GLN A 20 15.66 -1.70 -16.54
N PHE A 21 14.89 -0.68 -16.17
CA PHE A 21 13.98 -0.84 -15.04
C PHE A 21 12.69 -1.47 -15.59
N ALA A 22 12.73 -2.78 -15.83
CA ALA A 22 11.51 -3.55 -16.02
C ALA A 22 10.83 -3.62 -14.64
N LEU A 23 9.95 -2.68 -14.36
CA LEU A 23 9.07 -2.76 -13.19
C LEU A 23 8.21 -4.01 -13.33
N THR A 24 8.05 -4.77 -12.25
CA THR A 24 7.03 -5.81 -12.23
C THR A 24 5.65 -5.15 -12.33
N PRO A 25 4.59 -5.86 -12.76
CA PRO A 25 3.23 -5.32 -12.76
C PRO A 25 2.81 -4.75 -11.41
N GLU A 26 3.26 -5.36 -10.31
CA GLU A 26 3.02 -4.92 -8.95
C GLU A 26 3.70 -3.57 -8.67
N GLN A 27 4.96 -3.41 -9.06
CA GLN A 27 5.69 -2.14 -8.91
C GLN A 27 5.10 -1.04 -9.81
N ALA A 28 4.61 -1.40 -10.99
CA ALA A 28 3.91 -0.50 -11.89
C ALA A 28 2.50 -0.11 -11.39
N GLY A 29 1.91 -0.89 -10.50
CA GLY A 29 0.58 -0.67 -9.94
C GLY A 29 0.45 0.59 -9.07
N SER A 30 1.58 1.25 -8.69
CA SER A 30 1.59 2.51 -7.94
C SER A 30 0.66 2.46 -6.71
N ILE A 31 -0.35 3.34 -6.66
CA ILE A 31 -1.29 3.42 -5.53
C ILE A 31 -2.26 2.24 -5.43
N TYR A 32 -2.36 1.42 -6.46
CA TYR A 32 -3.19 0.20 -6.48
C TYR A 32 -2.44 -1.04 -6.00
N TYR A 33 -1.15 -0.90 -5.76
CA TYR A 33 -0.35 -1.98 -5.21
C TYR A 33 -0.48 -2.01 -3.68
N ALA A 34 -0.79 -3.18 -3.12
CA ALA A 34 -0.87 -3.35 -1.68
C ALA A 34 0.54 -3.26 -1.05
N TYR A 35 0.65 -2.58 0.08
CA TYR A 35 1.89 -2.46 0.82
C TYR A 35 2.41 -3.85 1.22
N PRO A 36 3.56 -4.31 0.70
CA PRO A 36 4.10 -5.62 1.03
C PRO A 36 4.72 -5.61 2.44
N ALA A 37 4.66 -6.74 3.10
CA ALA A 37 5.47 -6.93 4.30
C ALA A 37 6.97 -6.87 3.93
N PRO A 38 7.80 -6.09 4.65
CA PRO A 38 9.24 -6.08 4.40
C PRO A 38 9.83 -7.48 4.58
N SER A 39 10.62 -7.93 3.61
CA SER A 39 11.30 -9.23 3.63
C SER A 39 12.74 -9.14 4.14
N GLY A 40 13.24 -7.95 4.39
CA GLY A 40 14.62 -7.71 4.80
C GLY A 40 14.81 -7.78 6.33
N VAL A 41 16.01 -8.19 6.74
CA VAL A 41 16.45 -8.07 8.14
C VAL A 41 16.83 -6.61 8.38
N SER A 42 16.33 -6.02 9.47
CA SER A 42 16.70 -4.66 9.86
C SER A 42 18.21 -4.59 10.16
N THR A 43 18.84 -3.50 9.77
CA THR A 43 20.24 -3.23 10.13
C THR A 43 20.38 -3.24 11.66
N PRO A 44 21.35 -3.97 12.22
CA PRO A 44 21.58 -3.98 13.67
C PRO A 44 21.84 -2.57 14.22
N VAL A 45 21.38 -2.31 15.42
CA VAL A 45 21.68 -1.05 16.12
C VAL A 45 23.19 -0.99 16.38
N PRO A 46 23.88 0.13 16.07
CA PRO A 46 25.30 0.28 16.37
C PRO A 46 25.61 0.08 17.87
N ALA A 47 26.80 -0.47 18.18
CA ALA A 47 27.18 -0.67 19.56
C ALA A 47 27.18 0.66 20.35
N GLY A 48 26.64 0.66 21.55
CA GLY A 48 26.55 1.83 22.44
C GLY A 48 25.32 2.74 22.15
N TYR A 49 24.44 2.38 21.21
CA TYR A 49 23.21 3.10 20.94
C TYR A 49 21.99 2.26 21.34
N GLU A 50 20.96 2.93 21.82
CA GLU A 50 19.65 2.33 22.12
C GLU A 50 18.54 3.23 21.56
N ALA A 51 17.53 2.64 20.94
CA ALA A 51 16.36 3.39 20.50
C ALA A 51 15.54 3.84 21.73
N PHE A 52 15.26 5.12 21.83
CA PHE A 52 14.49 5.72 22.95
C PHE A 52 13.21 6.42 22.47
N TYR A 53 13.06 6.65 21.17
CA TYR A 53 11.94 7.35 20.57
C TYR A 53 11.66 6.86 19.16
N ILE A 54 10.39 6.81 18.78
CA ILE A 54 9.96 6.51 17.39
C ILE A 54 9.05 7.63 16.92
N SER A 55 9.40 8.21 15.77
CA SER A 55 8.49 9.05 14.99
C SER A 55 8.01 8.26 13.78
N HIS A 56 6.70 8.01 13.70
CA HIS A 56 6.10 7.24 12.61
C HIS A 56 5.15 8.10 11.81
N TYR A 57 5.36 8.16 10.50
CA TYR A 57 4.44 8.77 9.55
C TYR A 57 3.98 7.70 8.56
N GLY A 58 2.69 7.40 8.58
CA GLY A 58 2.10 6.35 7.75
C GLY A 58 1.06 6.88 6.78
N ARG A 59 0.85 6.17 5.69
CA ARG A 59 -0.29 6.31 4.80
C ARG A 59 -1.44 5.45 5.33
N HIS A 60 -2.70 5.80 5.02
CA HIS A 60 -3.82 4.89 5.29
C HIS A 60 -3.62 3.53 4.60
N GLY A 61 -4.17 2.47 5.19
CA GLY A 61 -4.15 1.11 4.65
C GLY A 61 -4.93 0.96 3.35
N SER A 62 -4.93 -0.24 2.79
CA SER A 62 -5.73 -0.58 1.62
C SER A 62 -7.20 -0.24 1.85
N ARG A 63 -7.82 0.39 0.85
CA ARG A 63 -9.18 0.90 0.91
C ARG A 63 -9.94 0.60 -0.37
N TRP A 64 -11.25 0.62 -0.28
CA TRP A 64 -12.12 0.65 -1.45
C TRP A 64 -11.91 1.94 -2.25
N MET A 65 -12.29 1.95 -3.54
CA MET A 65 -12.26 3.15 -4.36
C MET A 65 -13.07 4.27 -3.69
N THR A 66 -12.74 5.52 -4.00
CA THR A 66 -13.38 6.69 -3.37
C THR A 66 -14.76 7.01 -3.89
N ALA A 67 -15.20 6.35 -4.95
CA ALA A 67 -16.50 6.53 -5.57
C ALA A 67 -16.95 5.22 -6.23
N ASP A 68 -18.20 4.91 -6.13
CA ASP A 68 -18.82 3.69 -6.67
C ASP A 68 -18.77 3.68 -8.21
N GLU A 69 -18.79 4.85 -8.83
CA GLU A 69 -18.67 5.02 -10.29
C GLU A 69 -17.40 4.40 -10.84
N ARG A 70 -16.31 4.41 -10.06
CA ARG A 70 -15.03 3.79 -10.44
C ARG A 70 -15.15 2.29 -10.73
N TYR A 71 -16.11 1.63 -10.09
CA TYR A 71 -16.40 0.21 -10.33
C TYR A 71 -17.46 0.05 -11.43
N THR A 72 -18.56 0.81 -11.33
CA THR A 72 -19.71 0.64 -12.23
C THR A 72 -19.39 1.03 -13.68
N GLU A 73 -18.53 2.01 -13.92
CA GLU A 73 -18.04 2.36 -15.27
C GLU A 73 -17.38 1.16 -15.96
N VAL A 74 -16.49 0.44 -15.25
CA VAL A 74 -15.83 -0.73 -15.83
C VAL A 74 -16.79 -1.90 -16.00
N VAL A 75 -17.64 -2.16 -15.01
CA VAL A 75 -18.66 -3.22 -15.07
C VAL A 75 -19.60 -2.99 -16.26
N SER A 76 -20.06 -1.75 -16.48
CA SER A 76 -21.00 -1.42 -17.57
C SER A 76 -20.39 -1.65 -18.95
N VAL A 77 -19.10 -1.38 -19.14
CA VAL A 77 -18.40 -1.67 -20.40
C VAL A 77 -18.41 -3.18 -20.69
N PHE A 78 -18.05 -4.00 -19.70
CA PHE A 78 -18.06 -5.45 -19.87
C PHE A 78 -19.46 -6.02 -20.05
N ASP A 79 -20.47 -5.46 -19.38
CA ASP A 79 -21.88 -5.84 -19.57
C ASP A 79 -22.36 -5.52 -20.98
N SER A 80 -22.01 -4.35 -21.52
CA SER A 80 -22.37 -3.96 -22.89
C SER A 80 -21.74 -4.90 -23.93
N LEU A 81 -20.44 -5.19 -23.77
CA LEU A 81 -19.72 -6.13 -24.67
C LEU A 81 -20.28 -7.56 -24.57
N TYR A 82 -20.68 -7.98 -23.38
CA TYR A 82 -21.32 -9.28 -23.18
C TYR A 82 -22.67 -9.38 -23.91
N GLN A 83 -23.49 -8.33 -23.82
CA GLN A 83 -24.78 -8.26 -24.54
C GLN A 83 -24.63 -8.32 -26.05
N CYS A 84 -23.53 -7.75 -26.57
CA CYS A 84 -23.19 -7.81 -28.00
C CYS A 84 -22.50 -9.11 -28.42
N SER A 85 -22.26 -10.04 -27.50
CA SER A 85 -21.51 -11.29 -27.74
C SER A 85 -20.06 -11.06 -28.25
N GLU A 86 -19.43 -9.94 -27.83
CA GLU A 86 -18.08 -9.53 -28.24
C GLU A 86 -16.99 -9.95 -27.24
N LEU A 87 -17.37 -10.58 -26.13
CA LEU A 87 -16.38 -11.04 -25.15
C LEU A 87 -15.81 -12.40 -25.53
N THR A 88 -14.49 -12.51 -25.37
CA THR A 88 -13.81 -13.82 -25.37
C THR A 88 -14.14 -14.59 -24.07
N PRO A 89 -13.84 -15.91 -23.99
CA PRO A 89 -14.01 -16.66 -22.74
C PRO A 89 -13.29 -16.01 -21.55
N LEU A 90 -12.09 -15.45 -21.75
CA LEU A 90 -11.39 -14.67 -20.72
C LEU A 90 -12.14 -13.40 -20.35
N GLY A 91 -12.72 -12.69 -21.31
CA GLY A 91 -13.53 -11.49 -21.06
C GLY A 91 -14.76 -11.80 -20.21
N ILE A 92 -15.39 -12.95 -20.42
CA ILE A 92 -16.53 -13.40 -19.60
C ILE A 92 -16.09 -13.68 -18.16
N ASP A 93 -14.99 -14.41 -17.95
CA ASP A 93 -14.43 -14.64 -16.60
C ASP A 93 -14.06 -13.32 -15.89
N VAL A 94 -13.43 -12.38 -16.61
CA VAL A 94 -13.13 -11.05 -16.05
C VAL A 94 -14.40 -10.31 -15.65
N ARG A 95 -15.45 -10.33 -16.49
CA ARG A 95 -16.75 -9.72 -16.17
C ARG A 95 -17.33 -10.28 -14.88
N GLU A 96 -17.36 -11.59 -14.72
CA GLU A 96 -17.88 -12.24 -13.50
C GLU A 96 -17.12 -11.82 -12.25
N ARG A 97 -15.79 -11.72 -12.35
CA ARG A 97 -14.94 -11.24 -11.23
C ARG A 97 -15.19 -9.76 -10.93
N LEU A 98 -15.38 -8.91 -11.94
CA LEU A 98 -15.72 -7.51 -11.76
C LEU A 98 -17.05 -7.34 -11.03
N HIS A 99 -18.08 -8.13 -11.34
CA HIS A 99 -19.34 -8.13 -10.61
C HIS A 99 -19.15 -8.50 -9.14
N LYS A 100 -18.38 -9.55 -8.83
CA LYS A 100 -18.06 -9.93 -7.43
C LYS A 100 -17.34 -8.83 -6.69
N VAL A 101 -16.36 -8.19 -7.34
CA VAL A 101 -15.64 -7.05 -6.74
C VAL A 101 -16.58 -5.88 -6.49
N TRP A 102 -17.51 -5.59 -7.41
CA TRP A 102 -18.51 -4.55 -7.23
C TRP A 102 -19.50 -4.85 -6.10
N GLU A 103 -20.00 -6.06 -6.01
CA GLU A 103 -20.89 -6.49 -4.92
C GLU A 103 -20.23 -6.28 -3.55
N ASP A 104 -18.96 -6.60 -3.43
CA ASP A 104 -18.16 -6.45 -2.21
C ASP A 104 -17.81 -4.97 -1.90
N ALA A 105 -17.65 -4.15 -2.93
CA ALA A 105 -17.26 -2.75 -2.81
C ALA A 105 -18.43 -1.77 -2.63
N ARG A 106 -19.63 -2.15 -3.04
CA ARG A 106 -20.80 -1.28 -3.06
C ARG A 106 -21.15 -0.74 -1.67
N GLY A 107 -21.23 0.59 -1.57
CA GLY A 107 -21.49 1.30 -0.32
C GLY A 107 -20.29 1.42 0.62
N CYS A 108 -19.11 0.93 0.20
CA CYS A 108 -17.87 1.00 0.99
C CYS A 108 -16.91 2.09 0.50
N SER A 109 -17.38 3.04 -0.32
CA SER A 109 -16.55 4.08 -0.94
C SER A 109 -15.60 4.77 0.03
N GLY A 110 -14.29 4.65 -0.24
CA GLY A 110 -13.21 5.26 0.54
C GLY A 110 -12.94 4.64 1.91
N SER A 111 -13.69 3.63 2.32
CA SER A 111 -13.49 2.90 3.59
C SER A 111 -12.28 1.97 3.52
N ILE A 112 -11.71 1.68 4.68
CA ILE A 112 -10.61 0.71 4.82
C ILE A 112 -11.13 -0.69 4.55
N THR A 113 -10.37 -1.48 3.78
CA THR A 113 -10.64 -2.90 3.56
C THR A 113 -10.13 -3.74 4.73
N PRO A 114 -10.60 -5.00 4.89
CA PRO A 114 -10.02 -5.94 5.85
C PRO A 114 -8.50 -6.15 5.66
N LEU A 115 -8.00 -6.03 4.42
CA LEU A 115 -6.57 -6.02 4.15
C LEU A 115 -5.89 -4.79 4.75
N GLY A 116 -6.49 -3.61 4.62
CA GLY A 116 -5.95 -2.37 5.18
C GLY A 116 -5.87 -2.38 6.70
N GLU A 117 -6.85 -2.97 7.38
CA GLU A 117 -6.79 -3.24 8.81
C GLU A 117 -5.60 -4.13 9.17
N ARG A 118 -5.50 -5.31 8.53
CA ARG A 118 -4.37 -6.23 8.76
C ARG A 118 -3.02 -5.56 8.55
N GLN A 119 -2.87 -4.75 7.49
CA GLN A 119 -1.63 -4.03 7.21
C GLN A 119 -1.20 -3.15 8.39
N HIS A 120 -2.11 -2.38 8.99
CA HIS A 120 -1.78 -1.50 10.12
C HIS A 120 -1.49 -2.29 11.39
N ARG A 121 -2.22 -3.36 11.66
CA ARG A 121 -1.96 -4.26 12.80
C ARG A 121 -0.58 -4.91 12.67
N GLU A 122 -0.23 -5.40 11.50
CA GLU A 122 1.09 -6.00 11.23
C GLU A 122 2.25 -4.98 11.31
N ILE A 123 2.03 -3.73 10.87
CA ILE A 123 3.04 -2.67 11.03
C ILE A 123 3.28 -2.40 12.52
N ALA A 124 2.21 -2.28 13.31
CA ALA A 124 2.30 -2.09 14.75
C ALA A 124 3.06 -3.23 15.45
N GLU A 125 2.73 -4.48 15.08
CA GLU A 125 3.42 -5.67 15.60
C GLU A 125 4.92 -5.67 15.28
N ARG A 126 5.27 -5.47 14.02
CA ARG A 126 6.68 -5.41 13.62
C ARG A 126 7.42 -4.30 14.35
N MET A 127 6.83 -3.13 14.48
CA MET A 127 7.42 -1.99 15.19
C MET A 127 7.63 -2.32 16.68
N TYR A 128 6.62 -2.89 17.33
CA TYR A 128 6.69 -3.29 18.74
C TYR A 128 7.79 -4.31 18.99
N HIS A 129 7.90 -5.34 18.14
CA HIS A 129 8.92 -6.39 18.29
C HIS A 129 10.31 -5.92 17.88
N SER A 130 10.42 -4.98 16.95
CA SER A 130 11.73 -4.44 16.53
C SER A 130 12.32 -3.45 17.54
N PHE A 131 11.48 -2.76 18.33
CA PHE A 131 11.92 -1.73 19.27
C PHE A 131 11.23 -1.88 20.64
N PRO A 132 11.34 -3.04 21.29
CA PRO A 132 10.60 -3.31 22.53
C PRO A 132 10.93 -2.34 23.68
N GLN A 133 12.13 -1.77 23.68
CA GLN A 133 12.57 -0.80 24.69
C GLN A 133 11.77 0.51 24.63
N VAL A 134 11.28 0.92 23.45
CA VAL A 134 10.48 2.15 23.28
C VAL A 134 9.05 1.98 23.80
N PHE A 135 8.55 0.74 23.83
CA PHE A 135 7.17 0.42 24.23
C PHE A 135 7.07 -0.21 25.63
N ARG A 136 8.11 -0.02 26.48
CA ARG A 136 8.11 -0.59 27.84
C ARG A 136 7.19 0.18 28.79
N GLY A 137 6.60 -0.57 29.72
CA GLY A 137 5.80 0.00 30.80
C GLY A 137 4.63 0.82 30.31
N ASP A 138 4.50 2.04 30.83
CA ASP A 138 3.45 3.01 30.55
C ASP A 138 3.85 4.06 29.51
N ALA A 139 4.65 3.67 28.54
CA ALA A 139 5.13 4.58 27.48
C ALA A 139 3.98 5.34 26.84
N HIS A 140 4.21 6.65 26.59
CA HIS A 140 3.22 7.55 26.01
C HIS A 140 3.30 7.59 24.50
N ILE A 141 2.15 7.49 23.84
CA ILE A 141 2.00 7.56 22.39
C ILE A 141 1.03 8.69 22.06
N ASP A 142 1.50 9.70 21.35
CA ASP A 142 0.65 10.75 20.76
C ASP A 142 0.35 10.38 19.30
N ALA A 143 -0.89 10.00 19.02
CA ALA A 143 -1.34 9.57 17.68
C ALA A 143 -2.22 10.67 17.06
N ARG A 144 -1.92 11.02 15.81
CA ARG A 144 -2.69 12.02 15.06
C ARG A 144 -3.03 11.49 13.67
N SER A 145 -4.19 11.87 13.17
CA SER A 145 -4.59 11.58 11.79
C SER A 145 -5.21 12.80 11.13
N SER A 146 -5.33 12.79 9.82
CA SER A 146 -6.23 13.73 9.14
C SER A 146 -7.69 13.36 9.44
N THR A 147 -8.62 14.29 9.18
CA THR A 147 -10.06 14.12 9.40
C THR A 147 -10.73 13.09 8.47
N SER A 148 -9.97 12.54 7.51
CA SER A 148 -10.48 11.50 6.62
C SER A 148 -10.70 10.19 7.39
N LEU A 149 -11.91 9.62 7.29
CA LEU A 149 -12.30 8.39 8.00
C LEU A 149 -11.27 7.27 7.84
N ARG A 150 -10.78 7.02 6.62
CA ARG A 150 -9.76 5.98 6.36
C ARG A 150 -8.45 6.22 7.12
N CYS A 151 -8.06 7.49 7.35
CA CYS A 151 -6.85 7.81 8.10
C CYS A 151 -7.07 7.59 9.60
N ALA A 152 -8.21 8.04 10.14
CA ALA A 152 -8.58 7.81 11.53
C ALA A 152 -8.70 6.32 11.84
N MET A 153 -9.35 5.54 10.98
CA MET A 153 -9.45 4.08 11.13
C MET A 153 -8.09 3.40 11.07
N SER A 154 -7.21 3.80 10.14
CA SER A 154 -5.85 3.26 10.05
C SER A 154 -5.04 3.54 11.32
N MET A 155 -5.13 4.75 11.86
CA MET A 155 -4.53 5.12 13.14
C MET A 155 -5.11 4.27 14.29
N SER A 156 -6.43 4.07 14.34
CA SER A 156 -7.08 3.23 15.34
C SER A 156 -6.59 1.79 15.30
N TYR A 157 -6.60 1.12 14.16
CA TYR A 157 -6.11 -0.26 14.02
C TYR A 157 -4.64 -0.41 14.46
N PHE A 158 -3.80 0.57 14.11
CA PHE A 158 -2.41 0.59 14.53
C PHE A 158 -2.27 0.73 16.05
N THR A 159 -2.94 1.72 16.64
CA THR A 159 -2.81 2.02 18.08
C THR A 159 -3.51 0.97 18.95
N GLU A 160 -4.63 0.42 18.50
CA GLU A 160 -5.30 -0.69 19.18
C GLU A 160 -4.42 -1.93 19.22
N ARG A 161 -3.73 -2.25 18.13
CA ARG A 161 -2.80 -3.38 18.13
C ARG A 161 -1.64 -3.17 19.10
N LEU A 162 -1.09 -1.97 19.20
CA LEU A 162 -0.07 -1.65 20.21
C LEU A 162 -0.62 -1.83 21.64
N LYS A 163 -1.86 -1.39 21.89
CA LYS A 163 -2.53 -1.52 23.18
C LYS A 163 -2.82 -2.99 23.56
N GLU A 164 -3.15 -3.83 22.57
CA GLU A 164 -3.30 -5.29 22.78
C GLU A 164 -1.95 -5.95 23.17
N LEU A 165 -0.84 -5.50 22.54
CA LEU A 165 0.51 -6.02 22.82
C LEU A 165 1.05 -5.55 24.17
N ASN A 166 0.74 -4.31 24.57
CA ASN A 166 1.05 -3.76 25.89
C ASN A 166 -0.12 -2.94 26.43
N PRO A 167 -0.98 -3.52 27.28
CA PRO A 167 -2.12 -2.81 27.88
C PRO A 167 -1.75 -1.61 28.75
N ALA A 168 -0.52 -1.48 29.22
CA ALA A 168 -0.07 -0.35 30.04
C ALA A 168 0.19 0.93 29.24
N LEU A 169 0.36 0.87 27.92
CA LEU A 169 0.64 2.03 27.08
C LEU A 169 -0.42 3.13 27.26
N HIS A 170 0.01 4.38 27.39
CA HIS A 170 -0.86 5.56 27.30
C HIS A 170 -0.95 6.05 25.85
N ILE A 171 -2.16 6.06 25.28
CA ILE A 171 -2.37 6.44 23.87
C ILE A 171 -3.37 7.59 23.80
N ASP A 172 -2.89 8.77 23.41
CA ASP A 172 -3.71 9.93 23.05
C ASP A 172 -3.99 9.92 21.54
N ARG A 173 -5.26 10.20 21.18
CA ARG A 173 -5.75 10.16 19.79
C ARG A 173 -6.46 11.44 19.39
#